data_9bdfaac3e1634f0e10e425ebbfc3310f
#
_entry.id   9bdfaac3e1634f0e10e425ebbfc3310f
#
_cell.length_a   1.000
_cell.length_b   1.000
_cell.length_c   1.000
_cell.angle_alpha   90.00
_cell.angle_beta   90.00
_cell.angle_gamma   90.00
#
_symmetry.space_group_name_H-M   'P 1'
#
loop_
_entity.id
_entity.type
_entity.pdbx_description
1 polymer ?
#
loop_
_entity_poly.entity_id
_entity_poly.type
_entity_poly.pdbx_seq_one_letter_code
_entity_poly.pdbx_strand_id
1 'polypeptide(L)'
;TQQMPFISEKLPTFEEFANASIEDIYGEEIIDSYERKVTSFESILLINKGNNEFIINKLPAMAQTIPLIASDVMDLNKDGYEDVIIGGNIYNTEVETPRLDNQFVLALLSNKNDNYTVLGPKESGLYTKGNTKSIKIINKKRSQILIGNNNSDLEIFELKN
;
A
#
# COMPACT_ATOMS: atom_id res chain seq x y z
N THR A 1 -25.21 9.61 -7.14
CA THR A 1 -26.32 10.14 -7.96
C THR A 1 -25.89 11.26 -8.93
N GLN A 2 -24.95 12.14 -8.58
CA GLN A 2 -24.48 13.20 -9.51
C GLN A 2 -23.82 12.63 -10.78
N GLN A 3 -23.09 11.52 -10.68
CA GLN A 3 -22.44 10.87 -11.82
C GLN A 3 -23.39 9.94 -12.59
N MET A 4 -24.45 9.46 -11.94
CA MET A 4 -25.43 8.52 -12.51
C MET A 4 -26.87 8.94 -12.16
N PRO A 5 -27.42 9.95 -12.84
CA PRO A 5 -28.74 10.50 -12.50
C PRO A 5 -29.88 9.46 -12.59
N PHE A 6 -29.77 8.49 -13.51
CA PHE A 6 -30.77 7.44 -13.72
C PHE A 6 -31.03 6.58 -12.47
N ILE A 7 -30.05 6.50 -11.54
CA ILE A 7 -30.21 5.74 -10.31
C ILE A 7 -31.33 6.33 -9.44
N SER A 8 -31.40 7.66 -9.35
CA SER A 8 -32.45 8.33 -8.57
C SER A 8 -33.84 8.18 -9.19
N GLU A 9 -33.93 7.97 -10.50
CA GLU A 9 -35.20 7.69 -11.19
C GLU A 9 -35.66 6.25 -10.96
N LYS A 10 -34.70 5.31 -10.94
CA LYS A 10 -34.98 3.88 -10.76
C LYS A 10 -35.15 3.48 -9.31
N LEU A 11 -34.38 4.07 -8.41
CA LEU A 11 -34.32 3.82 -6.96
C LEU A 11 -34.44 5.15 -6.22
N PRO A 12 -35.67 5.66 -6.04
CA PRO A 12 -35.92 7.01 -5.55
C PRO A 12 -35.58 7.21 -4.06
N THR A 13 -35.49 6.14 -3.28
CA THR A 13 -35.21 6.22 -1.86
C THR A 13 -33.84 5.61 -1.52
N PHE A 14 -33.22 6.09 -0.42
CA PHE A 14 -31.99 5.50 0.09
C PHE A 14 -32.17 4.05 0.54
N GLU A 15 -33.34 3.69 1.05
CA GLU A 15 -33.66 2.34 1.47
C GLU A 15 -33.72 1.37 0.28
N GLU A 16 -34.35 1.76 -0.81
CA GLU A 16 -34.37 0.99 -2.06
C GLU A 16 -32.96 0.81 -2.62
N PHE A 17 -32.18 1.88 -2.67
CA PHE A 17 -30.81 1.81 -3.14
C PHE A 17 -29.92 0.93 -2.24
N ALA A 18 -30.08 0.98 -0.92
CA ALA A 18 -29.28 0.19 0.01
C ALA A 18 -29.58 -1.32 -0.07
N ASN A 19 -30.78 -1.68 -0.50
CA ASN A 19 -31.19 -3.08 -0.66
C ASN A 19 -31.07 -3.61 -2.09
N ALA A 20 -30.76 -2.74 -3.06
CA ALA A 20 -30.62 -3.10 -4.47
C ALA A 20 -29.31 -3.87 -4.73
N SER A 21 -29.41 -4.92 -5.53
CA SER A 21 -28.25 -5.58 -6.11
C SER A 21 -27.71 -4.78 -7.31
N ILE A 22 -26.54 -5.15 -7.81
CA ILE A 22 -25.98 -4.52 -8.99
C ILE A 22 -26.85 -4.80 -10.24
N GLU A 23 -27.48 -5.96 -10.30
CA GLU A 23 -28.42 -6.36 -11.34
C GLU A 23 -29.70 -5.53 -11.27
N ASP A 24 -30.17 -5.18 -10.08
CA ASP A 24 -31.33 -4.28 -9.91
C ASP A 24 -31.05 -2.88 -10.44
N ILE A 25 -29.80 -2.44 -10.32
CA ILE A 25 -29.36 -1.11 -10.80
C ILE A 25 -29.22 -1.08 -12.33
N TYR A 26 -28.46 -2.02 -12.89
CA TYR A 26 -28.07 -2.01 -14.31
C TYR A 26 -28.92 -2.91 -15.21
N GLY A 27 -29.66 -3.88 -14.63
CA GLY A 27 -30.48 -4.80 -15.40
C GLY A 27 -29.65 -5.75 -16.27
N GLU A 28 -30.18 -6.09 -17.44
CA GLU A 28 -29.53 -7.02 -18.38
C GLU A 28 -28.24 -6.48 -19.00
N GLU A 29 -28.00 -5.17 -18.96
CA GLU A 29 -26.79 -4.54 -19.51
C GLU A 29 -25.51 -4.99 -18.80
N ILE A 30 -25.63 -5.53 -17.56
CA ILE A 30 -24.47 -6.04 -16.82
C ILE A 30 -23.97 -7.38 -17.35
N ILE A 31 -24.84 -8.16 -18.04
CA ILE A 31 -24.52 -9.53 -18.48
C ILE A 31 -23.35 -9.53 -19.49
N ASP A 32 -23.32 -8.54 -20.37
CA ASP A 32 -22.30 -8.36 -21.40
C ASP A 32 -21.15 -7.45 -20.96
N SER A 33 -21.16 -7.02 -19.69
CA SER A 33 -20.12 -6.12 -19.17
C SER A 33 -18.81 -6.87 -18.91
N TYR A 34 -17.68 -6.16 -19.08
CA TYR A 34 -16.36 -6.70 -18.74
C TYR A 34 -16.21 -6.80 -17.24
N GLU A 35 -16.23 -8.02 -16.72
CA GLU A 35 -16.06 -8.30 -15.28
C GLU A 35 -14.59 -8.53 -14.92
N ARG A 36 -14.16 -7.91 -13.84
CA ARG A 36 -12.91 -8.24 -13.14
C ARG A 36 -13.20 -8.59 -11.70
N LYS A 37 -12.66 -9.71 -11.25
CA LYS A 37 -12.80 -10.15 -9.86
C LYS A 37 -11.48 -9.99 -9.12
N VAL A 38 -11.50 -9.23 -8.03
CA VAL A 38 -10.39 -9.17 -7.09
C VAL A 38 -10.52 -10.35 -6.13
N THR A 39 -9.46 -11.16 -6.05
CA THR A 39 -9.42 -12.34 -5.18
C THR A 39 -8.64 -12.12 -3.89
N SER A 40 -7.82 -11.08 -3.83
CA SER A 40 -7.09 -10.69 -2.63
C SER A 40 -6.87 -9.18 -2.60
N PHE A 41 -7.03 -8.58 -1.42
CA PHE A 41 -6.69 -7.18 -1.12
C PHE A 41 -5.41 -7.04 -0.32
N GLU A 42 -4.71 -8.15 -0.09
CA GLU A 42 -3.51 -8.17 0.74
C GLU A 42 -2.32 -7.55 0.01
N SER A 43 -1.52 -6.80 0.74
CA SER A 43 -0.18 -6.40 0.29
C SER A 43 0.72 -7.63 0.36
N ILE A 44 1.35 -7.96 -0.77
CA ILE A 44 2.15 -9.17 -0.92
C ILE A 44 3.54 -8.85 -1.43
N LEU A 45 4.47 -9.74 -1.18
CA LEU A 45 5.77 -9.82 -1.83
C LEU A 45 5.77 -11.02 -2.80
N LEU A 46 6.16 -10.77 -4.04
CA LEU A 46 6.37 -11.83 -5.03
C LEU A 46 7.86 -12.17 -5.11
N ILE A 47 8.21 -13.36 -4.65
CA ILE A 47 9.57 -13.86 -4.69
C ILE A 47 9.76 -14.66 -5.98
N ASN A 48 10.63 -14.17 -6.86
CA ASN A 48 10.95 -14.85 -8.11
C ASN A 48 11.94 -16.00 -7.85
N LYS A 49 11.52 -17.22 -8.12
CA LYS A 49 12.37 -18.42 -8.02
C LYS A 49 13.03 -18.82 -9.34
N GLY A 50 12.83 -18.05 -10.40
CA GLY A 50 13.25 -18.37 -11.75
C GLY A 50 12.21 -19.22 -12.50
N ASN A 51 12.46 -19.50 -13.78
CA ASN A 51 11.61 -20.34 -14.64
C ASN A 51 10.12 -19.97 -14.65
N ASN A 52 9.78 -18.69 -14.48
CA ASN A 52 8.40 -18.17 -14.33
C ASN A 52 7.67 -18.66 -13.05
N GLU A 53 8.39 -19.16 -12.08
CA GLU A 53 7.85 -19.52 -10.77
C GLU A 53 7.95 -18.35 -9.79
N PHE A 54 6.83 -18.06 -9.13
CA PHE A 54 6.73 -17.02 -8.08
C PHE A 54 6.10 -17.59 -6.83
N ILE A 55 6.69 -17.25 -5.68
CA ILE A 55 6.08 -17.52 -4.38
C ILE A 55 5.41 -16.22 -3.90
N ILE A 56 4.14 -16.35 -3.51
CA ILE A 56 3.38 -15.26 -2.88
C ILE A 56 3.64 -15.33 -1.38
N ASN A 57 4.23 -14.26 -0.85
CA ASN A 57 4.41 -14.08 0.58
C ASN A 57 3.57 -12.88 1.05
N LYS A 58 2.64 -13.13 1.98
CA LYS A 58 1.81 -12.09 2.57
C LYS A 58 2.65 -11.26 3.53
N LEU A 59 2.59 -9.95 3.38
CA LEU A 59 3.25 -9.07 4.32
C LEU A 59 2.61 -9.13 5.71
N PRO A 60 3.38 -8.88 6.78
CA PRO A 60 2.87 -8.87 8.15
C PRO A 60 1.70 -7.89 8.34
N ALA A 61 0.86 -8.14 9.35
CA ALA A 61 -0.38 -7.38 9.59
C ALA A 61 -0.17 -5.86 9.67
N MET A 62 0.91 -5.40 10.28
CA MET A 62 1.22 -3.97 10.35
C MET A 62 1.49 -3.37 8.97
N ALA A 63 2.10 -4.12 8.05
CA ALA A 63 2.33 -3.68 6.69
C ALA A 63 1.04 -3.62 5.84
N GLN A 64 -0.02 -4.34 6.24
CA GLN A 64 -1.32 -4.29 5.58
C GLN A 64 -2.09 -2.98 5.85
N THR A 65 -1.69 -2.21 6.85
CA THR A 65 -2.35 -0.94 7.21
C THR A 65 -1.83 0.24 6.40
N ILE A 66 -0.77 0.04 5.62
CA ILE A 66 -0.13 1.10 4.82
C ILE A 66 -0.64 1.03 3.39
N PRO A 67 -1.10 2.14 2.79
CA PRO A 67 -1.22 2.24 1.34
C PRO A 67 0.19 2.14 0.74
N LEU A 68 0.57 0.99 0.24
CA LEU A 68 1.91 0.70 -0.23
C LEU A 68 2.17 1.42 -1.56
N ILE A 69 2.74 2.63 -1.49
CA ILE A 69 3.00 3.49 -2.65
C ILE A 69 4.48 3.46 -3.05
N ALA A 70 5.36 3.35 -2.06
CA ALA A 70 6.81 3.40 -2.28
C ALA A 70 7.50 2.28 -1.50
N SER A 71 8.54 1.73 -2.12
CA SER A 71 9.43 0.77 -1.48
C SER A 71 10.83 0.87 -2.04
N ASP A 72 11.82 0.47 -1.25
CA ASP A 72 13.18 0.20 -1.71
C ASP A 72 13.77 -0.96 -0.89
N VAL A 73 14.84 -1.58 -1.40
CA VAL A 73 15.39 -2.82 -0.88
C VAL A 73 16.87 -2.65 -0.56
N MET A 74 17.27 -3.14 0.62
CA MET A 74 18.66 -3.14 1.06
C MET A 74 18.82 -4.09 2.26
N ASP A 75 19.98 -4.71 2.40
CA ASP A 75 20.38 -5.39 3.64
C ASP A 75 20.67 -4.34 4.73
N LEU A 76 19.70 -4.10 5.61
CA LEU A 76 19.73 -3.04 6.62
C LEU A 76 20.55 -3.44 7.85
N ASN A 77 20.50 -4.71 8.20
CA ASN A 77 21.13 -5.26 9.41
C ASN A 77 22.46 -5.98 9.13
N LYS A 78 22.86 -6.08 7.85
CA LYS A 78 24.08 -6.72 7.36
C LYS A 78 24.16 -8.23 7.63
N ASP A 79 23.01 -8.90 7.58
CA ASP A 79 22.92 -10.35 7.75
C ASP A 79 23.01 -11.13 6.43
N GLY A 80 23.10 -10.44 5.30
CA GLY A 80 23.22 -10.99 3.96
C GLY A 80 21.89 -11.24 3.26
N TYR A 81 20.76 -10.86 3.88
CA TYR A 81 19.43 -10.92 3.28
C TYR A 81 18.92 -9.50 2.94
N GLU A 82 18.19 -9.41 1.85
CA GLU A 82 17.61 -8.13 1.47
C GLU A 82 16.35 -7.85 2.31
N ASP A 83 16.38 -6.70 2.98
CA ASP A 83 15.27 -6.14 3.73
C ASP A 83 14.49 -5.16 2.86
N VAL A 84 13.26 -4.87 3.24
CA VAL A 84 12.37 -3.98 2.48
C VAL A 84 11.96 -2.81 3.33
N ILE A 85 12.08 -1.60 2.80
CA ILE A 85 11.47 -0.40 3.37
C ILE A 85 10.21 -0.10 2.57
N ILE A 86 9.09 0.06 3.25
CA ILE A 86 7.79 0.35 2.65
C ILE A 86 7.17 1.59 3.27
N GLY A 87 6.43 2.32 2.47
CA GLY A 87 5.67 3.48 2.96
C GLY A 87 4.66 3.98 1.94
N GLY A 88 3.81 4.85 2.42
CA GLY A 88 2.83 5.52 1.58
C GLY A 88 1.70 6.10 2.40
N ASN A 89 1.17 7.21 1.93
CA ASN A 89 -0.04 7.83 2.45
C ASN A 89 -0.85 8.40 1.29
N ILE A 90 -2.16 8.46 1.43
CA ILE A 90 -3.07 9.05 0.44
C ILE A 90 -3.88 10.14 1.14
N TYR A 91 -3.46 11.40 0.94
CA TYR A 91 -4.14 12.56 1.54
C TYR A 91 -5.17 13.18 0.60
N ASN A 92 -4.94 13.07 -0.71
CA ASN A 92 -5.85 13.59 -1.74
C ASN A 92 -6.93 12.56 -2.03
N THR A 93 -7.88 12.45 -1.15
CA THR A 93 -9.09 11.65 -1.30
C THR A 93 -10.27 12.54 -1.63
N GLU A 94 -11.39 11.95 -2.04
CA GLU A 94 -12.65 12.66 -2.20
C GLU A 94 -13.18 13.17 -0.84
N VAL A 95 -14.06 14.17 -0.89
CA VAL A 95 -14.59 14.82 0.33
C VAL A 95 -15.25 13.83 1.30
N GLU A 96 -15.84 12.77 0.76
CA GLU A 96 -16.57 11.74 1.51
C GLU A 96 -15.67 10.58 1.96
N THR A 97 -14.43 10.52 1.46
CA THR A 97 -13.48 9.46 1.78
C THR A 97 -12.40 9.97 2.73
N PRO A 98 -12.25 9.39 3.93
CA PRO A 98 -11.18 9.80 4.83
C PRO A 98 -9.81 9.53 4.18
N ARG A 99 -8.85 10.42 4.44
CA ARG A 99 -7.48 10.22 3.98
C ARG A 99 -6.89 8.96 4.61
N LEU A 100 -6.07 8.26 3.82
CA LEU A 100 -5.32 7.11 4.32
C LEU A 100 -3.97 7.60 4.85
N ASP A 101 -3.86 7.66 6.16
CA ASP A 101 -2.74 8.26 6.88
C ASP A 101 -2.25 7.28 7.95
N ASN A 102 -1.24 6.50 7.60
CA ASN A 102 -0.60 5.59 8.56
C ASN A 102 0.60 6.22 9.28
N GLN A 103 0.98 7.43 8.90
CA GLN A 103 2.05 8.25 9.50
C GLN A 103 3.46 7.66 9.51
N PHE A 104 3.69 6.43 9.04
CA PHE A 104 4.99 5.76 9.20
C PHE A 104 5.47 5.13 7.91
N VAL A 105 6.79 5.07 7.81
CA VAL A 105 7.52 4.14 6.95
C VAL A 105 7.94 2.96 7.81
N LEU A 106 7.80 1.75 7.30
CA LEU A 106 8.19 0.53 8.00
C LEU A 106 9.42 -0.09 7.36
N ALA A 107 10.30 -0.61 8.20
CA ALA A 107 11.35 -1.53 7.77
C ALA A 107 10.90 -2.97 8.05
N LEU A 108 11.04 -3.81 7.06
CA LEU A 108 10.71 -5.24 7.10
C LEU A 108 12.02 -6.01 7.00
N LEU A 109 12.51 -6.54 8.13
CA LEU A 109 13.71 -7.37 8.15
C LEU A 109 13.39 -8.77 7.66
N SER A 110 14.09 -9.18 6.64
CA SER A 110 14.01 -10.52 6.06
C SER A 110 14.73 -11.55 6.95
N ASN A 111 14.36 -12.81 6.80
CA ASN A 111 15.09 -13.93 7.37
C ASN A 111 15.28 -15.07 6.36
N LYS A 112 16.06 -16.09 6.73
CA LYS A 112 16.38 -17.22 5.86
C LYS A 112 15.18 -17.96 5.26
N ASN A 113 13.99 -17.81 5.84
CA ASN A 113 12.78 -18.53 5.46
C ASN A 113 11.81 -17.64 4.67
N ASP A 114 12.31 -16.55 4.09
CA ASP A 114 11.49 -15.57 3.36
C ASP A 114 10.36 -14.95 4.24
N ASN A 115 10.50 -14.97 5.56
CA ASN A 115 9.60 -14.30 6.48
C ASN A 115 10.15 -12.93 6.87
N TYR A 116 9.26 -12.02 7.25
CA TYR A 116 9.60 -10.65 7.57
C TYR A 116 9.21 -10.29 9.00
N THR A 117 10.15 -9.67 9.70
CA THR A 117 9.90 -9.03 10.99
C THR A 117 9.73 -7.53 10.77
N VAL A 118 8.62 -6.97 11.21
CA VAL A 118 8.37 -5.53 11.08
C VAL A 118 9.06 -4.78 12.18
N LEU A 119 9.86 -3.79 11.80
CA LEU A 119 10.35 -2.77 12.71
C LEU A 119 9.48 -1.53 12.59
N GLY A 120 8.79 -1.21 13.66
CA GLY A 120 8.05 0.04 13.77
C GLY A 120 8.98 1.26 13.92
N PRO A 121 8.42 2.48 13.97
CA PRO A 121 9.20 3.71 14.06
C PRO A 121 10.09 3.79 15.30
N LYS A 122 9.67 3.18 16.40
CA LYS A 122 10.43 3.15 17.65
C LYS A 122 11.71 2.32 17.56
N GLU A 123 11.65 1.20 16.87
CA GLU A 123 12.76 0.28 16.67
C GLU A 123 13.67 0.75 15.52
N SER A 124 13.09 1.17 14.42
CA SER A 124 13.83 1.57 13.22
C SER A 124 14.35 3.00 13.26
N GLY A 125 13.72 3.88 14.03
CA GLY A 125 13.96 5.33 13.98
C GLY A 125 13.39 6.02 12.74
N LEU A 126 12.72 5.30 11.85
CA LEU A 126 12.11 5.84 10.63
C LEU A 126 10.76 6.47 10.97
N TYR A 127 10.80 7.70 11.43
CA TYR A 127 9.60 8.44 11.78
C TYR A 127 9.39 9.59 10.80
N THR A 128 8.45 9.43 9.90
CA THR A 128 8.02 10.46 8.94
C THR A 128 6.54 10.77 9.15
N LYS A 129 6.16 12.02 9.00
CA LYS A 129 4.76 12.49 9.13
C LYS A 129 4.18 12.94 7.79
N GLY A 130 4.87 12.67 6.71
CA GLY A 130 4.51 13.19 5.41
C GLY A 130 3.55 12.32 4.62
N ASN A 131 3.04 12.90 3.54
CA ASN A 131 2.34 12.15 2.50
C ASN A 131 3.37 11.45 1.60
N THR A 132 3.96 10.38 2.10
CA THR A 132 5.08 9.67 1.45
C THR A 132 4.69 9.16 0.08
N LYS A 133 5.48 9.50 -0.93
CA LYS A 133 5.30 9.11 -2.34
C LYS A 133 6.50 8.40 -2.94
N SER A 134 7.67 8.58 -2.36
CA SER A 134 8.87 7.89 -2.84
C SER A 134 9.81 7.56 -1.68
N ILE A 135 10.48 6.43 -1.81
CA ILE A 135 11.55 6.00 -0.91
C ILE A 135 12.73 5.63 -1.80
N LYS A 136 13.93 6.09 -1.43
CA LYS A 136 15.15 5.72 -2.15
C LYS A 136 16.33 5.58 -1.22
N ILE A 137 17.00 4.45 -1.30
CA ILE A 137 18.24 4.19 -0.59
C ILE A 137 19.40 4.64 -1.46
N ILE A 138 20.22 5.55 -0.95
CA ILE A 138 21.40 6.06 -1.63
C ILE A 138 22.65 5.81 -0.79
N ASN A 139 23.77 5.84 -1.49
CA ASN A 139 25.12 5.77 -0.93
C ASN A 139 25.39 4.54 -0.05
N LYS A 140 25.76 3.46 -0.70
CA LYS A 140 26.13 2.18 -0.06
C LYS A 140 27.23 2.28 1.02
N LYS A 141 27.98 3.37 1.08
CA LYS A 141 29.02 3.56 2.12
C LYS A 141 28.50 4.19 3.41
N ARG A 142 27.44 5.01 3.33
CA ARG A 142 26.78 5.67 4.47
C ARG A 142 25.29 5.39 4.53
N SER A 143 24.82 4.41 3.82
CA SER A 143 23.43 3.97 3.73
C SER A 143 22.40 5.02 4.19
N GLN A 144 22.05 5.90 3.26
CA GLN A 144 21.05 6.95 3.51
C GLN A 144 19.73 6.57 2.87
N ILE A 145 18.65 6.76 3.60
CA ILE A 145 17.28 6.56 3.13
C ILE A 145 16.68 7.94 2.91
N LEU A 146 16.28 8.21 1.67
CA LEU A 146 15.55 9.41 1.29
C LEU A 146 14.07 9.10 1.24
N ILE A 147 13.27 9.94 1.89
CA ILE A 147 11.81 9.86 1.86
C ILE A 147 11.26 11.14 1.25
N GLY A 148 10.69 11.00 0.07
CA GLY A 148 10.01 12.06 -0.64
C GLY A 148 8.54 12.11 -0.29
N ASN A 149 8.13 13.22 0.30
CA ASN A 149 6.76 13.49 0.68
C ASN A 149 6.11 14.48 -0.30
N ASN A 150 4.83 14.29 -0.58
CA ASN A 150 4.09 15.26 -1.38
C ASN A 150 3.81 16.51 -0.55
N ASN A 151 4.16 17.67 -1.11
CA ASN A 151 3.93 18.98 -0.50
C ASN A 151 4.59 19.17 0.88
N SER A 152 5.78 18.56 1.07
CA SER A 152 6.61 18.66 2.27
C SER A 152 8.08 18.47 1.92
N ASP A 153 8.97 18.75 2.85
CA ASP A 153 10.40 18.64 2.68
C ASP A 153 10.85 17.18 2.47
N LEU A 154 11.97 17.02 1.79
CA LEU A 154 12.67 15.74 1.68
C LEU A 154 13.29 15.38 3.04
N GLU A 155 12.98 14.19 3.53
CA GLU A 155 13.57 13.66 4.76
C GLU A 155 14.73 12.71 4.42
N ILE A 156 15.80 12.80 5.21
CA ILE A 156 17.00 11.97 5.04
C ILE A 156 17.31 11.29 6.37
N PHE A 157 17.34 9.96 6.35
CA PHE A 157 17.73 9.13 7.49
C PHE A 157 19.08 8.47 7.20
N GLU A 158 19.95 8.39 8.21
CA GLU A 158 21.20 7.65 8.12
C GLU A 158 21.09 6.38 8.98
N LEU A 159 21.47 5.24 8.38
CA LEU A 159 21.62 4.00 9.15
C LEU A 159 22.83 4.11 10.07
N LYS A 160 22.60 3.96 11.36
CA LYS A 160 23.68 3.83 12.34
C LYS A 160 24.23 2.41 12.29
N ASN A 161 25.54 2.30 12.14
CA ASN A 161 26.25 1.02 12.26
C ASN A 161 26.25 0.53 13.69
#